data_c735287087fd1187566a1d667286e893
#
_entry.id   c735287087fd1187566a1d667286e893
#
_cell.length_a   1.000
_cell.length_b   1.000
_cell.length_c   1.000
_cell.angle_alpha   90.00
_cell.angle_beta   90.00
_cell.angle_gamma   90.00
#
_symmetry.space_group_name_H-M   'P 1'
#
loop_
_entity.id
_entity.type
_entity.pdbx_description
1 polymer ?
#
loop_
_entity_poly.entity_id
_entity_poly.type
_entity_poly.pdbx_seq_one_letter_code
_entity_poly.pdbx_strand_id
1 'polypeptide(L)'
;MKISTFGFLTRRGVRNLGKHWAMTIACIASLSVCMTLNTFASLVEVNVDSMVNYLGTQNEMVVYVDPEADNTLIESVGAAIGSTAGVSRVQYMSKEDVLNQYKGYMSEYADLLDEFENDNPFKANYRVSLSDLSQMEAMSRKFEAIEGVYSVTAPIEMTKTFVDVQKAVTKAGRIVVLVLMAVSIITVGTTIRLSVFARRREIEIMKYVGATNALVTLPFVIEGLVMGLISGIITAAASIGGYAYIVEISPTLGSLWQMLMGMALVPLENVWPTILTYSCLLYTSPSPRD
;
A
#
# COMPACT_ATOMS: atom_id res chain seq x y z
N MET A 1 -10.59 -40.96 -5.94
CA MET A 1 -9.18 -41.34 -5.65
C MET A 1 -9.07 -41.67 -4.17
N LYS A 2 -8.43 -42.77 -3.80
CA LYS A 2 -8.23 -43.11 -2.39
C LYS A 2 -7.15 -42.24 -1.77
N ILE A 3 -7.30 -41.81 -0.51
CA ILE A 3 -6.37 -40.93 0.23
C ILE A 3 -4.93 -41.49 0.23
N SER A 4 -4.79 -42.82 0.23
CA SER A 4 -3.50 -43.50 0.11
C SER A 4 -2.73 -43.23 -1.21
N THR A 5 -3.47 -42.99 -2.31
CA THR A 5 -2.87 -42.69 -3.62
C THR A 5 -2.31 -41.25 -3.63
N PHE A 6 -2.97 -40.32 -2.95
CA PHE A 6 -2.51 -38.92 -2.82
C PHE A 6 -1.20 -38.84 -2.01
N GLY A 7 -1.12 -39.53 -0.86
CA GLY A 7 0.11 -39.59 -0.06
C GLY A 7 1.31 -40.23 -0.78
N PHE A 8 1.07 -41.22 -1.62
CA PHE A 8 2.11 -41.81 -2.46
C PHE A 8 2.62 -40.84 -3.54
N LEU A 9 1.70 -40.09 -4.16
CA LEU A 9 2.03 -39.14 -5.22
C LEU A 9 2.74 -37.91 -4.68
N THR A 10 2.36 -37.40 -3.50
CA THR A 10 3.07 -36.29 -2.81
C THR A 10 4.50 -36.70 -2.46
N ARG A 11 4.70 -37.87 -1.87
CA ARG A 11 6.03 -38.40 -1.54
C ARG A 11 6.89 -38.56 -2.78
N ARG A 12 6.32 -38.98 -3.92
CA ARG A 12 7.02 -39.11 -5.19
C ARG A 12 7.38 -37.76 -5.79
N GLY A 13 6.50 -36.75 -5.73
CA GLY A 13 6.77 -35.36 -6.13
C GLY A 13 7.92 -34.75 -5.35
N VAL A 14 7.89 -34.82 -4.02
CA VAL A 14 8.97 -34.28 -3.16
C VAL A 14 10.31 -35.01 -3.39
N ARG A 15 10.32 -36.34 -3.54
CA ARG A 15 11.55 -37.09 -3.82
C ARG A 15 12.16 -36.74 -5.18
N ASN A 16 11.33 -36.33 -6.14
CA ASN A 16 11.77 -35.93 -7.46
C ASN A 16 12.50 -34.59 -7.46
N LEU A 17 12.12 -33.63 -6.58
CA LEU A 17 12.83 -32.36 -6.39
C LEU A 17 14.31 -32.57 -6.04
N GLY A 18 14.62 -33.59 -5.21
CA GLY A 18 15.99 -33.94 -4.86
C GLY A 18 16.81 -34.54 -6.02
N LYS A 19 16.17 -35.23 -6.97
CA LYS A 19 16.87 -35.86 -8.09
C LYS A 19 17.39 -34.84 -9.13
N HIS A 20 16.70 -33.68 -9.25
CA HIS A 20 17.07 -32.60 -10.16
C HIS A 20 17.29 -31.28 -9.38
N TRP A 21 18.03 -31.37 -8.26
CA TRP A 21 18.24 -30.31 -7.29
C TRP A 21 18.68 -28.96 -7.89
N ALA A 22 19.61 -29.01 -8.89
CA ALA A 22 20.11 -27.78 -9.51
C ALA A 22 19.00 -26.99 -10.26
N MET A 23 18.15 -27.71 -11.02
CA MET A 23 17.02 -27.09 -11.72
C MET A 23 15.95 -26.60 -10.73
N THR A 24 15.70 -27.35 -9.66
CA THR A 24 14.76 -26.98 -8.60
C THR A 24 15.23 -25.73 -7.86
N ILE A 25 16.51 -25.64 -7.50
CA ILE A 25 17.07 -24.44 -6.84
C ILE A 25 17.01 -23.23 -7.77
N ALA A 26 17.37 -23.37 -9.03
CA ALA A 26 17.28 -22.28 -10.00
C ALA A 26 15.84 -21.74 -10.14
N CYS A 27 14.86 -22.65 -10.18
CA CYS A 27 13.45 -22.28 -10.23
C CYS A 27 12.98 -21.56 -8.94
N ILE A 28 13.29 -22.11 -7.77
CA ILE A 28 12.97 -21.50 -6.47
C ILE A 28 13.61 -20.12 -6.36
N ALA A 29 14.88 -19.98 -6.73
CA ALA A 29 15.59 -18.71 -6.70
C ALA A 29 14.92 -17.66 -7.63
N SER A 30 14.63 -18.04 -8.87
CA SER A 30 13.96 -17.16 -9.84
C SER A 30 12.56 -16.73 -9.35
N LEU A 31 11.77 -17.68 -8.85
CA LEU A 31 10.45 -17.38 -8.28
C LEU A 31 10.55 -16.47 -7.05
N SER A 32 11.49 -16.76 -6.14
CA SER A 32 11.69 -15.93 -4.95
C SER A 32 12.07 -14.50 -5.30
N VAL A 33 12.95 -14.29 -6.27
CA VAL A 33 13.32 -12.95 -6.76
C VAL A 33 12.10 -12.22 -7.34
N CYS A 34 11.34 -12.87 -8.23
CA CYS A 34 10.15 -12.27 -8.82
C CYS A 34 9.10 -11.91 -7.75
N MET A 35 8.86 -12.81 -6.79
CA MET A 35 7.92 -12.57 -5.69
C MET A 35 8.39 -11.45 -4.76
N THR A 36 9.70 -11.38 -4.45
CA THR A 36 10.26 -10.31 -3.62
C THR A 36 10.13 -8.95 -4.29
N LEU A 37 10.41 -8.85 -5.59
CA LEU A 37 10.23 -7.61 -6.35
C LEU A 37 8.76 -7.19 -6.38
N ASN A 38 7.84 -8.15 -6.52
CA ASN A 38 6.41 -7.89 -6.50
C ASN A 38 5.93 -7.38 -5.13
N THR A 39 6.38 -8.03 -4.06
CA THR A 39 6.10 -7.59 -2.68
C THR A 39 6.69 -6.20 -2.42
N PHE A 40 7.91 -5.93 -2.90
CA PHE A 40 8.54 -4.62 -2.77
C PHE A 40 7.73 -3.52 -3.49
N ALA A 41 7.27 -3.77 -4.71
CA ALA A 41 6.42 -2.81 -5.44
C ALA A 41 5.12 -2.49 -4.66
N SER A 42 4.50 -3.51 -4.07
CA SER A 42 3.30 -3.34 -3.24
C SER A 42 3.58 -2.60 -1.92
N LEU A 43 4.74 -2.83 -1.31
CA LEU A 43 5.19 -2.10 -0.13
C LEU A 43 5.39 -0.61 -0.42
N VAL A 44 5.98 -0.28 -1.57
CA VAL A 44 6.13 1.12 -2.02
C VAL A 44 4.75 1.77 -2.17
N GLU A 45 3.79 1.09 -2.80
CA GLU A 45 2.42 1.59 -2.97
C GLU A 45 1.77 1.91 -1.61
N VAL A 46 1.79 0.97 -0.66
CA VAL A 46 1.21 1.15 0.69
C VAL A 46 1.87 2.31 1.45
N ASN A 47 3.20 2.45 1.36
CA ASN A 47 3.91 3.52 2.04
C ASN A 47 3.66 4.89 1.40
N VAL A 48 3.55 4.97 0.07
CA VAL A 48 3.17 6.21 -0.63
C VAL A 48 1.74 6.63 -0.28
N ASP A 49 0.80 5.69 -0.23
CA ASP A 49 -0.57 5.95 0.20
C ASP A 49 -0.61 6.48 1.64
N SER A 50 0.14 5.87 2.54
CA SER A 50 0.26 6.32 3.93
C SER A 50 0.86 7.74 4.04
N MET A 51 1.91 8.01 3.25
CA MET A 51 2.55 9.32 3.20
C MET A 51 1.59 10.40 2.73
N VAL A 52 0.84 10.15 1.65
CA VAL A 52 -0.13 11.11 1.13
C VAL A 52 -1.26 11.34 2.12
N ASN A 53 -1.76 10.29 2.77
CA ASN A 53 -2.78 10.42 3.81
C ASN A 53 -2.25 11.22 5.02
N TYR A 54 -1.02 10.96 5.46
CA TYR A 54 -0.40 11.71 6.56
C TYR A 54 -0.24 13.21 6.20
N LEU A 55 0.29 13.51 5.01
CA LEU A 55 0.39 14.89 4.53
C LEU A 55 -0.97 15.55 4.39
N GLY A 56 -2.00 14.78 4.06
CA GLY A 56 -3.38 15.24 3.99
C GLY A 56 -3.95 15.70 5.33
N THR A 57 -3.55 15.03 6.42
CA THR A 57 -3.96 15.46 7.77
C THR A 57 -3.23 16.73 8.24
N GLN A 58 -2.08 17.03 7.66
CA GLN A 58 -1.31 18.25 7.94
C GLN A 58 -1.76 19.44 7.07
N ASN A 59 -2.27 19.17 5.86
CA ASN A 59 -2.74 20.17 4.92
C ASN A 59 -4.25 20.34 5.06
N GLU A 60 -4.66 20.98 6.17
CA GLU A 60 -6.06 21.28 6.44
C GLU A 60 -6.55 22.43 5.54
N MET A 61 -7.81 22.34 5.14
CA MET A 61 -8.53 23.45 4.54
C MET A 61 -8.99 24.39 5.65
N VAL A 62 -8.75 25.67 5.51
CA VAL A 62 -9.18 26.69 6.47
C VAL A 62 -10.39 27.43 5.88
N VAL A 63 -11.53 27.30 6.51
CA VAL A 63 -12.78 27.99 6.17
C VAL A 63 -12.96 29.15 7.13
N TYR A 64 -12.75 30.36 6.67
CA TYR A 64 -12.94 31.56 7.46
C TYR A 64 -14.40 31.93 7.52
N VAL A 65 -14.88 32.19 8.71
CA VAL A 65 -16.26 32.66 8.97
C VAL A 65 -16.34 34.17 8.84
N ASP A 66 -17.52 34.69 8.46
CA ASP A 66 -17.76 36.10 8.36
C ASP A 66 -17.48 36.77 9.72
N PRO A 67 -16.68 37.85 9.78
CA PRO A 67 -16.39 38.58 11.02
C PRO A 67 -17.61 39.11 11.73
N GLU A 68 -18.71 39.35 11.01
CA GLU A 68 -19.97 39.87 11.53
C GLU A 68 -20.99 38.77 11.88
N ALA A 69 -20.60 37.47 11.67
CA ALA A 69 -21.47 36.34 11.98
C ALA A 69 -21.75 36.23 13.46
N ASP A 70 -23.02 36.02 13.80
CA ASP A 70 -23.44 35.68 15.16
C ASP A 70 -23.11 34.20 15.47
N ASN A 71 -23.19 33.82 16.73
CA ASN A 71 -22.90 32.48 17.19
C ASN A 71 -23.77 31.40 16.49
N THR A 72 -25.02 31.75 16.15
CA THR A 72 -25.96 30.83 15.49
C THR A 72 -25.53 30.55 14.04
N LEU A 73 -25.04 31.55 13.34
CA LEU A 73 -24.51 31.44 12.01
C LEU A 73 -23.18 30.64 12.01
N ILE A 74 -22.30 30.91 12.98
CA ILE A 74 -21.06 30.13 13.17
C ILE A 74 -21.36 28.64 13.33
N GLU A 75 -22.29 28.30 14.25
CA GLU A 75 -22.70 26.91 14.49
C GLU A 75 -23.32 26.27 13.23
N SER A 76 -24.14 27.01 12.49
CA SER A 76 -24.78 26.53 11.27
C SER A 76 -23.74 26.21 10.18
N VAL A 77 -22.70 27.05 10.00
CA VAL A 77 -21.56 26.79 9.11
C VAL A 77 -20.84 25.52 9.51
N GLY A 78 -20.54 25.37 10.82
CA GLY A 78 -19.89 24.15 11.33
C GLY A 78 -20.69 22.89 11.09
N ALA A 79 -22.04 22.96 11.31
CA ALA A 79 -22.92 21.82 11.03
C ALA A 79 -23.00 21.49 9.54
N ALA A 80 -23.07 22.51 8.66
CA ALA A 80 -23.08 22.32 7.22
C ALA A 80 -21.78 21.67 6.70
N ILE A 81 -20.62 22.11 7.18
CA ILE A 81 -19.33 21.52 6.87
C ILE A 81 -19.26 20.07 7.39
N GLY A 82 -19.61 19.85 8.67
CA GLY A 82 -19.52 18.54 9.31
C GLY A 82 -20.45 17.48 8.71
N SER A 83 -21.61 17.90 8.17
CA SER A 83 -22.56 17.01 7.50
C SER A 83 -22.15 16.68 6.05
N THR A 84 -21.11 17.32 5.52
CA THR A 84 -20.67 17.09 4.14
C THR A 84 -19.90 15.78 4.03
N ALA A 85 -20.37 14.89 3.15
CA ALA A 85 -19.69 13.63 2.87
C ALA A 85 -18.24 13.88 2.36
N GLY A 86 -17.28 13.14 2.91
CA GLY A 86 -15.85 13.30 2.58
C GLY A 86 -15.07 14.17 3.58
N VAL A 87 -15.74 14.79 4.55
CA VAL A 87 -15.09 15.46 5.68
C VAL A 87 -14.75 14.42 6.75
N SER A 88 -13.47 14.39 7.18
CA SER A 88 -13.01 13.47 8.23
C SER A 88 -12.95 14.14 9.60
N ARG A 89 -12.63 15.42 9.63
CA ARG A 89 -12.48 16.19 10.86
C ARG A 89 -12.84 17.65 10.63
N VAL A 90 -13.55 18.23 11.59
CA VAL A 90 -13.85 19.66 11.64
C VAL A 90 -13.43 20.17 13.02
N GLN A 91 -12.66 21.21 13.06
CA GLN A 91 -12.21 21.86 14.29
C GLN A 91 -12.47 23.35 14.19
N TYR A 92 -13.28 23.89 15.09
CA TYR A 92 -13.50 25.32 15.22
C TYR A 92 -12.32 25.95 15.94
N MET A 93 -11.88 27.10 15.47
CA MET A 93 -10.88 27.97 16.08
C MET A 93 -11.44 29.37 16.24
N SER A 94 -11.57 29.83 17.48
CA SER A 94 -11.96 31.22 17.76
C SER A 94 -10.84 32.20 17.35
N LYS A 95 -11.14 33.48 17.31
CA LYS A 95 -10.14 34.54 17.06
C LYS A 95 -9.00 34.49 18.09
N GLU A 96 -9.34 34.21 19.33
CA GLU A 96 -8.40 34.07 20.45
C GLU A 96 -7.53 32.80 20.31
N ASP A 97 -8.13 31.67 19.91
CA ASP A 97 -7.40 30.44 19.71
C ASP A 97 -6.37 30.58 18.56
N VAL A 98 -6.77 31.28 17.50
CA VAL A 98 -5.86 31.56 16.37
C VAL A 98 -4.70 32.42 16.83
N LEU A 99 -4.95 33.52 17.58
CA LEU A 99 -3.89 34.38 18.13
C LEU A 99 -2.93 33.57 19.02
N ASN A 100 -3.47 32.77 19.95
CA ASN A 100 -2.68 31.96 20.86
C ASN A 100 -1.82 30.93 20.11
N GLN A 101 -2.33 30.37 19.04
CA GLN A 101 -1.58 29.45 18.20
C GLN A 101 -0.41 30.16 17.49
N TYR A 102 -0.62 31.37 16.97
CA TYR A 102 0.48 32.15 16.37
C TYR A 102 1.51 32.54 17.40
N LYS A 103 1.09 32.92 18.63
CA LYS A 103 2.03 33.14 19.76
C LYS A 103 2.89 31.92 20.05
N GLY A 104 2.29 30.71 19.99
CA GLY A 104 3.00 29.45 20.15
C GLY A 104 4.03 29.16 19.03
N TYR A 105 3.69 29.45 17.77
CA TYR A 105 4.60 29.28 16.65
C TYR A 105 5.73 30.30 16.64
N MET A 106 5.47 31.53 17.08
CA MET A 106 6.41 32.65 17.11
C MET A 106 6.87 32.94 18.53
N SER A 107 7.18 31.89 19.30
CA SER A 107 7.50 32.00 20.73
C SER A 107 8.61 33.02 21.04
N GLU A 108 9.57 33.22 20.13
CA GLU A 108 10.65 34.24 20.23
C GLU A 108 10.13 35.67 20.04
N TYR A 109 8.96 35.85 19.40
CA TYR A 109 8.32 37.13 19.11
C TYR A 109 6.91 37.24 19.68
N ALA A 110 6.57 36.41 20.69
CA ALA A 110 5.23 36.36 21.28
C ALA A 110 4.81 37.73 21.83
N ASP A 111 5.74 38.46 22.42
CA ASP A 111 5.51 39.81 22.98
C ASP A 111 4.98 40.82 21.95
N LEU A 112 5.37 40.69 20.67
CA LEU A 112 4.86 41.52 19.59
C LEU A 112 3.38 41.23 19.25
N LEU A 113 2.91 40.04 19.59
CA LEU A 113 1.52 39.63 19.37
C LEU A 113 0.61 39.97 20.55
N ASP A 114 1.17 40.41 21.69
CA ASP A 114 0.37 40.83 22.86
C ASP A 114 -0.40 42.11 22.57
N GLU A 115 0.09 43.01 21.72
CA GLU A 115 -0.65 44.20 21.29
C GLU A 115 -1.99 43.87 20.61
N PHE A 116 -2.11 42.70 19.98
CA PHE A 116 -3.32 42.23 19.30
C PHE A 116 -4.36 41.57 20.22
N GLU A 117 -4.13 41.49 21.52
CA GLU A 117 -5.13 40.98 22.46
C GLU A 117 -6.39 41.82 22.52
N ASN A 118 -6.23 43.18 22.39
CA ASN A 118 -7.35 44.12 22.46
C ASN A 118 -7.99 44.39 21.08
N ASP A 119 -7.23 44.29 20.00
CA ASP A 119 -7.72 44.50 18.63
C ASP A 119 -7.23 43.34 17.76
N ASN A 120 -7.87 42.21 17.91
CA ASN A 120 -7.47 40.94 17.27
C ASN A 120 -7.82 40.95 15.76
N PRO A 121 -6.83 41.03 14.86
CA PRO A 121 -7.04 41.04 13.40
C PRO A 121 -7.40 39.70 12.81
N PHE A 122 -7.26 38.62 13.60
CA PHE A 122 -7.51 37.27 13.11
C PHE A 122 -9.02 37.01 13.01
N LYS A 123 -9.39 36.10 12.11
CA LYS A 123 -10.75 35.67 11.89
C LYS A 123 -10.98 34.29 12.51
N ALA A 124 -12.15 34.09 13.08
CA ALA A 124 -12.58 32.75 13.45
C ALA A 124 -12.65 31.86 12.21
N ASN A 125 -12.28 30.61 12.34
CA ASN A 125 -12.24 29.69 11.22
C ASN A 125 -12.56 28.26 11.64
N TYR A 126 -12.93 27.46 10.65
CA TYR A 126 -13.01 26.02 10.75
C TYR A 126 -11.83 25.39 10.01
N ARG A 127 -11.09 24.51 10.69
CA ARG A 127 -10.08 23.65 10.08
C ARG A 127 -10.74 22.35 9.69
N VAL A 128 -10.66 22.04 8.43
CA VAL A 128 -11.36 20.91 7.82
C VAL A 128 -10.35 19.98 7.19
N SER A 129 -10.30 18.74 7.68
CA SER A 129 -9.53 17.67 7.06
C SER A 129 -10.46 16.81 6.21
N LEU A 130 -10.00 16.42 5.02
CA LEU A 130 -10.76 15.58 4.09
C LEU A 130 -10.29 14.14 4.16
N SER A 131 -11.22 13.21 3.94
CA SER A 131 -10.89 11.77 3.79
C SER A 131 -10.21 11.47 2.46
N ASP A 132 -10.48 12.26 1.42
CA ASP A 132 -9.92 12.11 0.08
C ASP A 132 -9.43 13.48 -0.42
N LEU A 133 -8.11 13.61 -0.49
CA LEU A 133 -7.44 14.84 -0.93
C LEU A 133 -7.73 15.20 -2.39
N SER A 134 -8.09 14.23 -3.23
CA SER A 134 -8.41 14.49 -4.62
C SER A 134 -9.65 15.39 -4.79
N GLN A 135 -10.50 15.49 -3.75
CA GLN A 135 -11.71 16.29 -3.73
C GLN A 135 -11.51 17.71 -3.17
N MET A 136 -10.28 18.08 -2.79
CA MET A 136 -10.01 19.35 -2.10
C MET A 136 -10.52 20.57 -2.88
N GLU A 137 -10.29 20.64 -4.18
CA GLU A 137 -10.76 21.75 -5.03
C GLU A 137 -12.30 21.82 -5.10
N ALA A 138 -12.95 20.66 -5.25
CA ALA A 138 -14.40 20.59 -5.30
C ALA A 138 -15.05 20.98 -3.97
N MET A 139 -14.43 20.55 -2.85
CA MET A 139 -14.89 20.89 -1.50
C MET A 139 -14.65 22.35 -1.17
N SER A 140 -13.52 22.94 -1.58
CA SER A 140 -13.27 24.37 -1.42
C SER A 140 -14.37 25.20 -2.05
N ARG A 141 -14.73 24.94 -3.31
CA ARG A 141 -15.82 25.62 -3.98
C ARG A 141 -17.19 25.40 -3.34
N LYS A 142 -17.41 24.19 -2.79
CA LYS A 142 -18.66 23.88 -2.08
C LYS A 142 -18.77 24.65 -0.76
N PHE A 143 -17.67 24.78 -0.03
CA PHE A 143 -17.67 25.51 1.23
C PHE A 143 -17.73 27.02 1.01
N GLU A 144 -17.12 27.55 -0.06
CA GLU A 144 -17.27 28.96 -0.44
C GLU A 144 -18.72 29.37 -0.72
N ALA A 145 -19.56 28.43 -1.10
CA ALA A 145 -20.98 28.67 -1.38
C ALA A 145 -21.89 28.60 -0.13
N ILE A 146 -21.34 28.28 1.05
CA ILE A 146 -22.11 28.23 2.31
C ILE A 146 -22.32 29.64 2.81
N GLU A 147 -23.56 29.98 3.16
CA GLU A 147 -23.91 31.28 3.80
C GLU A 147 -23.16 31.44 5.12
N GLY A 148 -22.51 32.57 5.34
CA GLY A 148 -21.68 32.85 6.51
C GLY A 148 -20.20 32.46 6.37
N VAL A 149 -19.80 31.93 5.23
CA VAL A 149 -18.38 31.74 4.91
C VAL A 149 -17.82 32.98 4.24
N TYR A 150 -16.75 33.53 4.79
CA TYR A 150 -16.06 34.70 4.25
C TYR A 150 -15.10 34.31 3.11
N SER A 151 -14.30 33.29 3.32
CA SER A 151 -13.34 32.77 2.32
C SER A 151 -12.87 31.37 2.72
N VAL A 152 -12.36 30.63 1.74
CA VAL A 152 -11.75 29.31 1.96
C VAL A 152 -10.31 29.35 1.46
N THR A 153 -9.39 28.91 2.32
CA THR A 153 -7.98 28.74 1.94
C THR A 153 -7.63 27.26 1.99
N ALA A 154 -7.20 26.73 0.85
CA ALA A 154 -6.81 25.34 0.74
C ALA A 154 -5.50 25.22 -0.08
N PRO A 155 -4.57 24.34 0.28
CA PRO A 155 -3.32 24.13 -0.45
C PRO A 155 -3.55 23.27 -1.71
N ILE A 156 -4.37 23.74 -2.65
CA ILE A 156 -4.88 22.97 -3.79
C ILE A 156 -3.74 22.48 -4.70
N GLU A 157 -2.79 23.36 -5.05
CA GLU A 157 -1.70 23.01 -5.98
C GLU A 157 -0.76 21.96 -5.38
N MET A 158 -0.42 22.11 -4.10
CA MET A 158 0.42 21.16 -3.37
C MET A 158 -0.30 19.81 -3.26
N THR A 159 -1.57 19.81 -2.91
CA THR A 159 -2.39 18.61 -2.83
C THR A 159 -2.54 17.90 -4.17
N LYS A 160 -2.76 18.64 -5.27
CA LYS A 160 -2.78 18.07 -6.62
C LYS A 160 -1.47 17.36 -6.94
N THR A 161 -0.34 17.98 -6.65
CA THR A 161 0.98 17.39 -6.89
C THR A 161 1.14 16.06 -6.13
N PHE A 162 0.74 16.01 -4.85
CA PHE A 162 0.81 14.77 -4.07
C PHE A 162 -0.09 13.67 -4.63
N VAL A 163 -1.34 14.00 -4.97
CA VAL A 163 -2.30 13.05 -5.58
C VAL A 163 -1.79 12.55 -6.94
N ASP A 164 -1.18 13.41 -7.74
CA ASP A 164 -0.65 13.01 -9.05
C ASP A 164 0.57 12.10 -8.91
N VAL A 165 1.48 12.39 -7.96
CA VAL A 165 2.60 11.48 -7.63
C VAL A 165 2.07 10.13 -7.14
N GLN A 166 1.11 10.12 -6.23
CA GLN A 166 0.48 8.89 -5.74
C GLN A 166 -0.09 8.07 -6.91
N LYS A 167 -0.91 8.69 -7.77
CA LYS A 167 -1.49 8.02 -8.95
C LYS A 167 -0.43 7.47 -9.89
N ALA A 168 0.64 8.23 -10.12
CA ALA A 168 1.75 7.80 -10.98
C ALA A 168 2.48 6.59 -10.39
N VAL A 169 2.80 6.61 -9.09
CA VAL A 169 3.46 5.49 -8.39
C VAL A 169 2.56 4.25 -8.38
N THR A 170 1.28 4.39 -8.02
CA THR A 170 0.32 3.28 -8.03
C THR A 170 0.15 2.67 -9.41
N LYS A 171 0.05 3.51 -10.46
CA LYS A 171 -0.05 3.04 -11.85
C LYS A 171 1.21 2.31 -12.29
N ALA A 172 2.39 2.87 -12.02
CA ALA A 172 3.67 2.25 -12.34
C ALA A 172 3.85 0.93 -11.57
N GLY A 173 3.56 0.91 -10.26
CA GLY A 173 3.59 -0.27 -9.41
C GLY A 173 2.71 -1.39 -9.96
N ARG A 174 1.46 -1.08 -10.32
CA ARG A 174 0.52 -2.05 -10.90
C ARG A 174 1.02 -2.65 -12.23
N ILE A 175 1.64 -1.84 -13.09
CA ILE A 175 2.25 -2.34 -14.33
C ILE A 175 3.40 -3.29 -14.01
N VAL A 176 4.28 -2.93 -13.08
CA VAL A 176 5.40 -3.79 -12.64
C VAL A 176 4.88 -5.11 -12.09
N VAL A 177 3.87 -5.08 -11.23
CA VAL A 177 3.22 -6.28 -10.68
C VAL A 177 2.71 -7.19 -11.79
N LEU A 178 1.99 -6.65 -12.79
CA LEU A 178 1.45 -7.43 -13.92
C LEU A 178 2.57 -8.05 -14.78
N VAL A 179 3.63 -7.31 -15.06
CA VAL A 179 4.78 -7.82 -15.84
C VAL A 179 5.49 -8.93 -15.06
N LEU A 180 5.77 -8.74 -13.77
CA LEU A 180 6.41 -9.75 -12.94
C LEU A 180 5.54 -11.00 -12.79
N MET A 181 4.22 -10.83 -12.69
CA MET A 181 3.28 -11.96 -12.67
C MET A 181 3.36 -12.77 -13.99
N ALA A 182 3.37 -12.10 -15.14
CA ALA A 182 3.53 -12.78 -16.43
C ALA A 182 4.86 -13.53 -16.53
N VAL A 183 5.97 -12.92 -16.11
CA VAL A 183 7.30 -13.57 -16.06
C VAL A 183 7.27 -14.79 -15.15
N SER A 184 6.64 -14.71 -13.98
CA SER A 184 6.53 -15.83 -13.05
C SER A 184 5.76 -17.01 -13.67
N ILE A 185 4.64 -16.75 -14.35
CA ILE A 185 3.84 -17.78 -15.05
C ILE A 185 4.68 -18.46 -16.14
N ILE A 186 5.41 -17.68 -16.94
CA ILE A 186 6.30 -18.23 -17.99
C ILE A 186 7.40 -19.08 -17.38
N THR A 187 8.01 -18.62 -16.28
CA THR A 187 9.09 -19.35 -15.58
C THR A 187 8.60 -20.69 -15.04
N VAL A 188 7.44 -20.71 -14.38
CA VAL A 188 6.82 -21.96 -13.89
C VAL A 188 6.49 -22.89 -15.06
N GLY A 189 5.87 -22.36 -16.11
CA GLY A 189 5.50 -23.14 -17.30
C GLY A 189 6.70 -23.76 -18.00
N THR A 190 7.80 -23.03 -18.15
CA THR A 190 9.05 -23.55 -18.76
C THR A 190 9.71 -24.60 -17.87
N THR A 191 9.70 -24.41 -16.55
CA THR A 191 10.24 -25.39 -15.59
C THR A 191 9.46 -26.70 -15.63
N ILE A 192 8.12 -26.63 -15.64
CA ILE A 192 7.27 -27.82 -15.76
C ILE A 192 7.53 -28.53 -17.09
N ARG A 193 7.64 -27.81 -18.21
CA ARG A 193 7.96 -28.40 -19.53
C ARG A 193 9.30 -29.12 -19.51
N LEU A 194 10.33 -28.52 -18.94
CA LEU A 194 11.66 -29.15 -18.79
C LEU A 194 11.59 -30.40 -17.92
N SER A 195 10.85 -30.39 -16.82
CA SER A 195 10.65 -31.52 -15.93
C SER A 195 9.94 -32.68 -16.64
N VAL A 196 8.91 -32.40 -17.41
CA VAL A 196 8.18 -33.36 -18.23
C VAL A 196 9.10 -33.95 -19.31
N PHE A 197 9.87 -33.12 -20.01
CA PHE A 197 10.80 -33.55 -21.04
C PHE A 197 11.91 -34.48 -20.50
N ALA A 198 12.47 -34.13 -19.33
CA ALA A 198 13.49 -34.95 -18.67
C ALA A 198 12.98 -36.37 -18.32
N ARG A 199 11.68 -36.55 -18.17
CA ARG A 199 11.02 -37.82 -17.74
C ARG A 199 10.14 -38.44 -18.83
N ARG A 200 10.27 -38.04 -20.08
CA ARG A 200 9.39 -38.48 -21.17
C ARG A 200 9.31 -40.00 -21.28
N ARG A 201 10.42 -40.74 -21.10
CA ARG A 201 10.43 -42.21 -21.14
C ARG A 201 9.64 -42.85 -20.01
N GLU A 202 9.73 -42.31 -18.78
CA GLU A 202 8.93 -42.81 -17.65
C GLU A 202 7.43 -42.58 -17.90
N ILE A 203 7.07 -41.42 -18.49
CA ILE A 203 5.70 -41.05 -18.85
C ILE A 203 5.16 -41.99 -19.94
N GLU A 204 5.96 -42.27 -20.97
CA GLU A 204 5.58 -43.20 -22.04
C GLU A 204 5.28 -44.60 -21.47
N ILE A 205 6.17 -45.15 -20.64
CA ILE A 205 5.96 -46.46 -20.00
C ILE A 205 4.67 -46.46 -19.17
N MET A 206 4.42 -45.41 -18.37
CA MET A 206 3.17 -45.29 -17.58
C MET A 206 1.94 -45.26 -18.48
N LYS A 207 1.96 -44.58 -19.61
CA LYS A 207 0.88 -44.56 -20.59
C LYS A 207 0.64 -45.89 -21.25
N TYR A 208 1.70 -46.64 -21.60
CA TYR A 208 1.58 -47.98 -22.16
C TYR A 208 0.91 -48.99 -21.20
N VAL A 209 1.10 -48.81 -19.88
CA VAL A 209 0.45 -49.65 -18.84
C VAL A 209 -0.97 -49.17 -18.53
N GLY A 210 -1.49 -48.12 -19.23
CA GLY A 210 -2.86 -47.65 -19.09
C GLY A 210 -3.04 -46.58 -18.01
N ALA A 211 -2.00 -45.85 -17.58
CA ALA A 211 -2.12 -44.78 -16.63
C ALA A 211 -2.97 -43.62 -17.18
N THR A 212 -3.90 -43.09 -16.37
CA THR A 212 -4.72 -41.92 -16.73
C THR A 212 -3.89 -40.65 -16.79
N ASN A 213 -4.29 -39.68 -17.61
CA ASN A 213 -3.59 -38.40 -17.73
C ASN A 213 -3.45 -37.69 -16.35
N ALA A 214 -4.47 -37.79 -15.50
CA ALA A 214 -4.44 -37.25 -14.15
C ALA A 214 -3.31 -37.85 -13.28
N LEU A 215 -3.06 -39.15 -13.40
CA LEU A 215 -2.00 -39.85 -12.66
C LEU A 215 -0.60 -39.41 -13.12
N VAL A 216 -0.48 -39.05 -14.38
CA VAL A 216 0.79 -38.54 -14.96
C VAL A 216 1.03 -37.07 -14.60
N THR A 217 -0.02 -36.23 -14.60
CA THR A 217 0.10 -34.78 -14.39
C THR A 217 0.21 -34.40 -12.92
N LEU A 218 -0.47 -35.13 -12.01
CA LEU A 218 -0.55 -34.80 -10.59
C LEU A 218 0.81 -34.62 -9.88
N PRO A 219 1.86 -35.46 -10.14
CA PRO A 219 3.17 -35.25 -9.54
C PRO A 219 3.81 -33.90 -9.92
N PHE A 220 3.63 -33.41 -11.15
CA PHE A 220 4.16 -32.12 -11.59
C PHE A 220 3.44 -30.93 -10.98
N VAL A 221 2.13 -31.05 -10.77
CA VAL A 221 1.34 -30.04 -10.03
C VAL A 221 1.82 -29.96 -8.59
N ILE A 222 2.06 -31.09 -7.94
CA ILE A 222 2.59 -31.13 -6.56
C ILE A 222 4.03 -30.56 -6.52
N GLU A 223 4.87 -30.87 -7.49
CA GLU A 223 6.22 -30.32 -7.61
C GLU A 223 6.20 -28.79 -7.71
N GLY A 224 5.34 -28.23 -8.57
CA GLY A 224 5.12 -26.79 -8.68
C GLY A 224 4.60 -26.19 -7.37
N LEU A 225 3.64 -26.86 -6.70
CA LEU A 225 3.08 -26.47 -5.41
C LEU A 225 4.16 -26.34 -4.34
N VAL A 226 5.01 -27.33 -4.20
CA VAL A 226 6.10 -27.33 -3.21
C VAL A 226 7.12 -26.23 -3.52
N MET A 227 7.51 -26.06 -4.79
CA MET A 227 8.44 -24.98 -5.19
C MET A 227 7.83 -23.59 -4.89
N GLY A 228 6.56 -23.38 -5.21
CA GLY A 228 5.86 -22.13 -4.91
C GLY A 228 5.77 -21.83 -3.41
N LEU A 229 5.46 -22.83 -2.58
CA LEU A 229 5.43 -22.67 -1.11
C LEU A 229 6.81 -22.32 -0.55
N ILE A 230 7.85 -23.00 -0.98
CA ILE A 230 9.23 -22.71 -0.51
C ILE A 230 9.63 -21.30 -0.95
N SER A 231 9.37 -20.91 -2.21
CA SER A 231 9.65 -19.56 -2.70
C SER A 231 8.87 -18.51 -1.94
N GLY A 232 7.58 -18.76 -1.62
CA GLY A 232 6.75 -17.87 -0.83
C GLY A 232 7.28 -17.65 0.59
N ILE A 233 7.72 -18.73 1.25
CA ILE A 233 8.33 -18.64 2.60
C ILE A 233 9.64 -17.83 2.55
N ILE A 234 10.49 -18.08 1.57
CA ILE A 234 11.76 -17.34 1.38
C ILE A 234 11.45 -15.86 1.14
N THR A 235 10.49 -15.57 0.26
CA THR A 235 10.06 -14.20 -0.04
C THR A 235 9.51 -13.50 1.20
N ALA A 236 8.62 -14.16 1.94
CA ALA A 236 8.06 -13.58 3.16
C ALA A 236 9.15 -13.26 4.19
N ALA A 237 10.07 -14.20 4.42
CA ALA A 237 11.19 -13.99 5.34
C ALA A 237 12.11 -12.85 4.87
N ALA A 238 12.47 -12.81 3.58
CA ALA A 238 13.32 -11.77 3.01
C ALA A 238 12.63 -10.39 3.05
N SER A 239 11.34 -10.33 2.73
CA SER A 239 10.59 -9.07 2.71
C SER A 239 10.33 -8.53 4.12
N ILE A 240 9.98 -9.38 5.08
CA ILE A 240 9.79 -8.98 6.48
C ILE A 240 11.13 -8.51 7.08
N GLY A 241 12.20 -9.30 6.89
CA GLY A 241 13.53 -8.96 7.40
C GLY A 241 14.09 -7.69 6.75
N GLY A 242 13.94 -7.55 5.43
CA GLY A 242 14.38 -6.36 4.70
C GLY A 242 13.60 -5.11 5.11
N TYR A 243 12.28 -5.21 5.26
CA TYR A 243 11.45 -4.09 5.70
C TYR A 243 11.75 -3.69 7.15
N ALA A 244 11.87 -4.66 8.06
CA ALA A 244 12.26 -4.40 9.44
C ALA A 244 13.61 -3.70 9.54
N TYR A 245 14.59 -4.13 8.73
CA TYR A 245 15.91 -3.50 8.66
C TYR A 245 15.83 -2.05 8.15
N ILE A 246 15.00 -1.76 7.12
CA ILE A 246 14.78 -0.40 6.62
C ILE A 246 14.15 0.48 7.70
N VAL A 247 13.16 -0.03 8.43
CA VAL A 247 12.50 0.71 9.52
C VAL A 247 13.49 1.01 10.66
N GLU A 248 14.35 0.05 11.02
CA GLU A 248 15.34 0.21 12.08
C GLU A 248 16.44 1.21 11.70
N ILE A 249 16.90 1.22 10.45
CA ILE A 249 17.97 2.11 10.00
C ILE A 249 17.46 3.52 9.62
N SER A 250 16.15 3.67 9.36
CA SER A 250 15.55 4.94 8.91
C SER A 250 15.88 6.14 9.81
N PRO A 251 15.94 6.03 11.17
CA PRO A 251 16.32 7.13 12.04
C PRO A 251 17.77 7.57 11.91
N THR A 252 18.65 6.73 11.36
CA THR A 252 20.09 7.02 11.22
C THR A 252 20.47 7.64 9.89
N LEU A 253 19.57 7.66 8.89
CA LEU A 253 19.84 8.08 7.51
C LEU A 253 19.82 9.62 7.27
N GLY A 254 19.71 10.42 8.34
CA GLY A 254 19.79 11.88 8.27
C GLY A 254 18.43 12.59 8.23
N SER A 255 18.45 13.91 8.48
CA SER A 255 17.25 14.72 8.74
C SER A 255 16.24 14.75 7.59
N LEU A 256 16.69 14.77 6.34
CA LEU A 256 15.81 14.75 5.18
C LEU A 256 15.11 13.39 5.02
N TRP A 257 15.81 12.29 5.30
CA TRP A 257 15.26 10.96 5.23
C TRP A 257 14.28 10.71 6.37
N GLN A 258 14.59 11.20 7.57
CA GLN A 258 13.68 11.20 8.70
C GLN A 258 12.40 11.99 8.43
N MET A 259 12.54 13.16 7.77
CA MET A 259 11.39 13.98 7.41
C MET A 259 10.49 13.31 6.35
N LEU A 260 11.09 12.64 5.36
CA LEU A 260 10.35 12.02 4.26
C LEU A 260 9.81 10.63 4.59
N MET A 261 10.55 9.82 5.33
CA MET A 261 10.22 8.42 5.60
C MET A 261 9.90 8.11 7.06
N GLY A 262 10.49 8.84 8.02
CA GLY A 262 10.29 8.57 9.46
C GLY A 262 8.86 8.85 9.95
N MET A 263 8.12 9.72 9.25
CA MET A 263 6.72 10.05 9.59
C MET A 263 5.70 9.19 8.84
N ALA A 264 6.10 8.49 7.79
CA ALA A 264 5.18 7.87 6.84
C ALA A 264 5.36 6.35 6.69
N LEU A 265 6.44 5.77 7.23
CA LEU A 265 6.62 4.32 7.18
C LEU A 265 5.53 3.62 8.00
N VAL A 266 4.78 2.78 7.33
CA VAL A 266 3.72 2.00 7.96
C VAL A 266 4.37 0.98 8.92
N PRO A 267 3.92 0.89 10.19
CA PRO A 267 4.44 -0.10 11.12
C PRO A 267 4.32 -1.53 10.58
N LEU A 268 5.30 -2.38 10.89
CA LEU A 268 5.34 -3.77 10.40
C LEU A 268 4.04 -4.53 10.73
N GLU A 269 3.41 -4.21 11.87
CA GLU A 269 2.13 -4.79 12.30
C GLU A 269 0.99 -4.58 11.29
N ASN A 270 1.02 -3.50 10.52
CA ASN A 270 0.00 -3.18 9.52
C ASN A 270 0.37 -3.67 8.11
N VAL A 271 1.64 -3.96 7.86
CA VAL A 271 2.17 -4.34 6.54
C VAL A 271 2.29 -5.86 6.38
N TRP A 272 2.42 -6.62 7.47
CA TRP A 272 2.60 -8.08 7.39
C TRP A 272 1.47 -8.81 6.63
N PRO A 273 0.18 -8.41 6.69
CA PRO A 273 -0.86 -9.08 5.89
C PRO A 273 -0.64 -8.88 4.40
N THR A 274 -0.22 -7.66 3.99
CA THR A 274 0.12 -7.34 2.60
C THR A 274 1.28 -8.20 2.11
N ILE A 275 2.35 -8.32 2.91
CA ILE A 275 3.50 -9.18 2.57
C ILE A 275 3.04 -10.63 2.38
N LEU A 276 2.20 -11.18 3.27
CA LEU A 276 1.70 -12.54 3.14
C LEU A 276 0.80 -12.72 1.92
N THR A 277 -0.11 -11.79 1.67
CA THR A 277 -1.01 -11.89 0.51
C THR A 277 -0.23 -11.89 -0.80
N TYR A 278 0.73 -11.00 -0.99
CA TYR A 278 1.53 -10.95 -2.21
C TYR A 278 2.55 -12.09 -2.32
N SER A 279 3.04 -12.62 -1.21
CA SER A 279 3.88 -13.83 -1.20
C SER A 279 3.10 -15.10 -1.52
N CYS A 280 1.78 -15.14 -1.26
CA CYS A 280 0.93 -16.31 -1.49
C CYS A 280 0.10 -16.23 -2.78
N LEU A 281 -0.29 -15.02 -3.24
CA LEU A 281 -1.23 -14.81 -4.36
C LEU A 281 -0.69 -15.30 -5.71
N LEU A 282 0.63 -15.28 -5.94
CA LEU A 282 1.23 -15.82 -7.15
C LEU A 282 1.09 -17.34 -7.28
N TYR A 283 0.69 -18.01 -6.21
CA TYR A 283 0.50 -19.44 -6.17
C TYR A 283 -0.89 -19.91 -6.62
N THR A 284 -1.89 -19.04 -6.63
CA THR A 284 -3.26 -19.36 -7.06
C THR A 284 -3.48 -19.22 -8.58
N SER A 285 -2.39 -19.12 -9.38
CA SER A 285 -2.49 -19.10 -10.84
C SER A 285 -3.14 -20.37 -11.37
N PRO A 286 -4.12 -20.27 -12.26
CA PRO A 286 -4.92 -21.40 -12.73
C PRO A 286 -4.03 -22.41 -13.47
N SER A 287 -4.20 -23.69 -13.11
CA SER A 287 -3.73 -24.82 -13.88
C SER A 287 -4.10 -24.64 -15.35
N PRO A 288 -3.18 -24.84 -16.32
CA PRO A 288 -3.55 -24.85 -17.72
C PRO A 288 -4.51 -26.03 -17.93
N ARG A 289 -5.78 -25.71 -18.09
CA ARG A 289 -6.74 -26.57 -18.75
C ARG A 289 -6.65 -26.22 -20.23
N ASP A 290 -6.13 -27.17 -20.96
CA ASP A 290 -6.29 -27.63 -22.34
C ASP A 290 -4.98 -28.11 -22.94
#